data_7b31755eb568284f214242584544d10d
#
_entry.id   7b31755eb568284f214242584544d10d
#
_cell.length_a   1.000
_cell.length_b   1.000
_cell.length_c   1.000
_cell.angle_alpha   90.00
_cell.angle_beta   90.00
_cell.angle_gamma   90.00
#
_symmetry.space_group_name_H-M   'P 1'
#
loop_
_entity.id
_entity.type
_entity.pdbx_description
1 polymer ?
#
loop_
_entity_poly.entity_id
_entity_poly.type
_entity_poly.pdbx_seq_one_letter_code
_entity_poly.pdbx_strand_id
1 'polypeptide(L)'
;MATGEAIGCFGLTEADRGSDPGSMRTSAKRDGGDWGLNGSKMWITNGSASQVAVIWAQTDEGIGGFVVPTSTPGFSAPVIKHKLSLRASVTSELVMDNLRLPGDAVLPEVRGLKGPLSCLNEARFGSTWSGETRVGMPWLPH
;
A
#
# COMPACT_ATOMS: atom_id res chain seq x y z
N MET A 1 7.30 -8.94 10.59
CA MET A 1 6.08 -8.12 10.89
C MET A 1 5.31 -8.65 12.08
N ALA A 2 4.96 -9.94 12.17
CA ALA A 2 4.22 -10.49 13.32
C ALA A 2 4.94 -10.29 14.68
N THR A 3 6.26 -10.28 14.68
CA THR A 3 7.11 -10.00 15.85
C THR A 3 7.22 -8.51 16.21
N GLY A 4 6.69 -7.61 15.38
CA GLY A 4 6.82 -6.16 15.54
C GLY A 4 8.16 -5.56 15.07
N GLU A 5 9.08 -6.37 14.59
CA GLU A 5 10.41 -5.92 14.12
C GLU A 5 10.37 -5.10 12.82
N ALA A 6 9.31 -5.25 12.03
CA ALA A 6 9.11 -4.51 10.80
C ALA A 6 7.67 -4.03 10.65
N ILE A 7 7.50 -2.78 10.24
CA ILE A 7 6.23 -2.17 9.89
C ILE A 7 6.05 -2.26 8.38
N GLY A 8 4.85 -2.65 7.93
CA GLY A 8 4.48 -2.64 6.53
C GLY A 8 3.53 -1.50 6.17
N CYS A 9 3.52 -1.12 4.89
CA CYS A 9 2.48 -0.26 4.33
C CYS A 9 1.91 -0.85 3.04
N PHE A 10 0.74 -0.34 2.61
CA PHE A 10 -0.03 -0.87 1.48
C PHE A 10 -0.31 0.25 0.47
N GLY A 11 0.38 0.19 -0.66
CA GLY A 11 0.35 1.20 -1.71
C GLY A 11 -0.54 0.82 -2.89
N LEU A 12 -1.83 1.15 -2.83
CA LEU A 12 -2.80 0.94 -3.91
C LEU A 12 -3.24 2.27 -4.53
N THR A 13 -3.74 3.19 -3.69
CA THR A 13 -4.38 4.45 -4.11
C THR A 13 -3.40 5.41 -4.78
N GLU A 14 -3.82 6.05 -5.85
CA GLU A 14 -3.11 7.15 -6.51
C GLU A 14 -3.91 8.45 -6.37
N ALA A 15 -3.26 9.60 -6.57
CA ALA A 15 -3.90 10.91 -6.42
C ALA A 15 -5.15 11.05 -7.29
N ASP A 16 -5.08 10.59 -8.54
CA ASP A 16 -6.16 10.68 -9.53
C ASP A 16 -6.99 9.39 -9.67
N ARG A 17 -6.66 8.34 -8.93
CA ARG A 17 -7.22 6.98 -9.07
C ARG A 17 -7.55 6.37 -7.71
N GLY A 18 -8.40 7.06 -6.94
CA GLY A 18 -8.87 6.57 -5.63
C GLY A 18 -9.96 5.51 -5.76
N SER A 19 -11.09 5.86 -6.40
CA SER A 19 -12.25 4.97 -6.53
C SER A 19 -12.13 3.97 -7.68
N ASP A 20 -11.21 4.20 -8.60
CA ASP A 20 -10.92 3.32 -9.74
C ASP A 20 -9.46 2.85 -9.73
N PRO A 21 -9.10 1.92 -8.84
CA PRO A 21 -7.73 1.39 -8.79
C PRO A 21 -7.35 0.56 -10.03
N GLY A 22 -8.33 0.16 -10.84
CA GLY A 22 -8.09 -0.57 -12.08
C GLY A 22 -7.36 0.24 -13.15
N SER A 23 -7.53 1.56 -13.12
CA SER A 23 -6.87 2.50 -14.04
C SER A 23 -5.58 3.11 -13.50
N MET A 24 -4.95 2.49 -12.51
CA MET A 24 -3.69 2.97 -11.92
C MET A 24 -2.62 3.22 -12.99
N ARG A 25 -1.80 4.24 -12.75
CA ARG A 25 -0.69 4.64 -13.64
C ARG A 25 0.68 4.15 -13.18
N THR A 26 0.83 3.80 -11.91
CA THR A 26 2.05 3.15 -11.44
C THR A 26 2.29 1.91 -12.29
N SER A 27 3.47 1.82 -12.89
CA SER A 27 3.82 0.77 -13.83
C SER A 27 5.01 -0.04 -13.33
N ALA A 28 5.01 -1.33 -13.66
CA ALA A 28 6.13 -2.22 -13.45
C ALA A 28 6.44 -2.92 -14.78
N LYS A 29 7.68 -2.76 -15.25
CA LYS A 29 8.15 -3.34 -16.50
C LYS A 29 9.26 -4.34 -16.24
N ARG A 30 9.28 -5.44 -16.98
CA ARG A 30 10.39 -6.38 -16.96
C ARG A 30 11.63 -5.73 -17.57
N ASP A 31 12.76 -5.89 -16.89
CA ASP A 31 14.08 -5.48 -17.33
C ASP A 31 15.05 -6.66 -17.11
N GLY A 32 15.18 -7.51 -18.13
CA GLY A 32 15.88 -8.80 -17.99
C GLY A 32 15.17 -9.72 -16.99
N GLY A 33 15.88 -10.11 -15.93
CA GLY A 33 15.34 -10.94 -14.85
C GLY A 33 14.63 -10.14 -13.75
N ASP A 34 14.77 -8.82 -13.75
CA ASP A 34 14.29 -7.89 -12.71
C ASP A 34 13.03 -7.15 -13.13
N TRP A 35 12.55 -6.28 -12.22
CA TRP A 35 11.46 -5.35 -12.44
C TRP A 35 11.90 -3.91 -12.26
N GLY A 36 11.47 -3.01 -13.14
CA GLY A 36 11.58 -1.56 -12.97
C GLY A 36 10.22 -0.95 -12.67
N LEU A 37 10.08 -0.32 -11.48
CA LEU A 37 8.84 0.31 -11.05
C LEU A 37 8.94 1.82 -11.16
N ASN A 38 7.86 2.45 -11.69
CA ASN A 38 7.73 3.90 -11.79
C ASN A 38 6.30 4.34 -11.46
N GLY A 39 6.15 5.42 -10.69
CA GLY A 39 4.89 6.01 -10.33
C GLY A 39 4.83 6.49 -8.89
N SER A 40 3.63 6.81 -8.42
CA SER A 40 3.41 7.21 -7.02
C SER A 40 2.10 6.67 -6.46
N LYS A 41 2.06 6.53 -5.13
CA LYS A 41 0.87 6.17 -4.36
C LYS A 41 0.59 7.25 -3.33
N MET A 42 -0.68 7.58 -3.14
CA MET A 42 -1.11 8.68 -2.30
C MET A 42 -1.90 8.19 -1.08
N TRP A 43 -1.80 8.94 0.02
CA TRP A 43 -2.53 8.68 1.27
C TRP A 43 -2.17 7.36 1.96
N ILE A 44 -0.91 6.96 1.92
CA ILE A 44 -0.48 5.67 2.44
C ILE A 44 -0.12 5.79 3.92
N THR A 45 -0.87 5.10 4.76
CA THR A 45 -0.61 5.01 6.20
C THR A 45 0.72 4.31 6.46
N ASN A 46 1.49 4.85 7.39
CA ASN A 46 2.82 4.37 7.79
C ASN A 46 3.88 4.39 6.68
N GLY A 47 3.66 5.02 5.54
CA GLY A 47 4.60 5.00 4.42
C GLY A 47 6.03 5.39 4.82
N SER A 48 6.20 6.47 5.58
CA SER A 48 7.52 6.95 6.03
C SER A 48 8.11 6.17 7.22
N ALA A 49 7.32 5.35 7.89
CA ALA A 49 7.73 4.54 9.04
C ALA A 49 7.94 3.07 8.69
N SER A 50 7.56 2.66 7.47
CA SER A 50 7.60 1.26 7.04
C SER A 50 8.99 0.83 6.58
N GLN A 51 9.32 -0.44 6.82
CA GLN A 51 10.48 -1.12 6.26
C GLN A 51 10.14 -1.91 5.01
N VAL A 52 8.85 -2.24 4.84
CA VAL A 52 8.34 -3.01 3.69
C VAL A 52 7.08 -2.34 3.16
N ALA A 53 7.00 -2.17 1.85
CA ALA A 53 5.79 -1.70 1.17
C ALA A 53 5.26 -2.78 0.22
N VAL A 54 3.95 -3.02 0.23
CA VAL A 54 3.28 -3.78 -0.83
C VAL A 54 2.73 -2.78 -1.83
N ILE A 55 3.30 -2.76 -3.03
CA ILE A 55 2.97 -1.81 -4.09
C ILE A 55 2.22 -2.52 -5.21
N TRP A 56 1.08 -1.97 -5.60
CA TRP A 56 0.32 -2.45 -6.75
C TRP A 56 0.66 -1.62 -7.97
N ALA A 57 1.02 -2.29 -9.06
CA ALA A 57 1.43 -1.64 -10.31
C ALA A 57 0.87 -2.37 -11.53
N GLN A 58 0.68 -1.62 -12.60
CA GLN A 58 0.29 -2.15 -13.91
C GLN A 58 1.49 -2.81 -14.56
N THR A 59 1.32 -4.06 -14.99
CA THR A 59 2.28 -4.82 -15.80
C THR A 59 1.68 -5.14 -17.17
N ASP A 60 2.48 -5.69 -18.08
CA ASP A 60 2.00 -6.17 -19.38
C ASP A 60 0.98 -7.33 -19.24
N GLU A 61 0.98 -8.03 -18.08
CA GLU A 61 0.07 -9.13 -17.77
C GLU A 61 -1.13 -8.70 -16.90
N GLY A 62 -1.29 -7.42 -16.65
CA GLY A 62 -2.29 -6.83 -15.75
C GLY A 62 -1.69 -6.35 -14.41
N ILE A 63 -2.54 -6.07 -13.43
CA ILE A 63 -2.09 -5.56 -12.14
C ILE A 63 -1.38 -6.66 -11.35
N GLY A 64 -0.15 -6.38 -10.93
CA GLY A 64 0.66 -7.20 -10.03
C GLY A 64 0.96 -6.49 -8.71
N GLY A 65 1.19 -7.27 -7.66
CA GLY A 65 1.65 -6.77 -6.36
C GLY A 65 3.15 -7.01 -6.21
N PHE A 66 3.86 -6.05 -5.64
CA PHE A 66 5.31 -6.11 -5.45
C PHE A 66 5.66 -5.87 -3.98
N VAL A 67 6.54 -6.69 -3.44
CA VAL A 67 7.11 -6.52 -2.10
C VAL A 67 8.38 -5.67 -2.23
N VAL A 68 8.33 -4.47 -1.68
CA VAL A 68 9.38 -3.46 -1.83
C VAL A 68 10.01 -3.17 -0.47
N PRO A 69 11.29 -3.49 -0.24
CA PRO A 69 12.03 -2.93 0.88
C PRO A 69 12.15 -1.42 0.71
N THR A 70 11.73 -0.64 1.72
CA THR A 70 11.68 0.83 1.61
C THR A 70 13.05 1.49 1.52
N SER A 71 14.11 0.74 1.81
CA SER A 71 15.51 1.16 1.63
C SER A 71 16.02 1.02 0.19
N THR A 72 15.21 0.46 -0.72
CA THR A 72 15.61 0.27 -2.12
C THR A 72 15.86 1.63 -2.80
N PRO A 73 16.98 1.82 -3.51
CA PRO A 73 17.22 3.04 -4.29
C PRO A 73 16.07 3.34 -5.26
N GLY A 74 15.65 4.61 -5.33
CA GLY A 74 14.49 5.03 -6.12
C GLY A 74 13.17 4.99 -5.36
N PHE A 75 13.15 4.51 -4.09
CA PHE A 75 11.97 4.64 -3.23
C PHE A 75 12.07 5.86 -2.32
N SER A 76 10.98 6.62 -2.19
CA SER A 76 10.86 7.65 -1.17
C SER A 76 9.42 7.75 -0.65
N ALA A 77 9.26 8.23 0.58
CA ALA A 77 7.97 8.31 1.25
C ALA A 77 7.77 9.65 1.97
N PRO A 78 7.64 10.79 1.23
CA PRO A 78 7.41 12.08 1.85
C PRO A 78 6.10 12.11 2.64
N VAL A 79 6.17 12.64 3.87
CA VAL A 79 5.03 12.74 4.78
C VAL A 79 4.07 13.84 4.32
N ILE A 80 2.79 13.52 4.25
CA ILE A 80 1.70 14.48 4.01
C ILE A 80 1.44 15.25 5.30
N LYS A 81 1.79 16.55 5.28
CA LYS A 81 1.61 17.47 6.41
C LYS A 81 0.27 18.19 6.34
N HIS A 82 -0.10 18.85 7.45
CA HIS A 82 -1.27 19.72 7.55
C HIS A 82 -2.62 19.06 7.26
N LYS A 83 -2.78 17.78 7.59
CA LYS A 83 -4.09 17.11 7.52
C LYS A 83 -5.06 17.76 8.50
N LEU A 84 -6.34 17.88 8.10
CA LEU A 84 -7.39 18.46 8.94
C LEU A 84 -7.78 17.52 10.09
N SER A 85 -7.72 16.20 9.87
CA SER A 85 -8.08 15.18 10.85
C SER A 85 -7.05 14.05 10.89
N LEU A 86 -7.17 13.12 11.83
CA LEU A 86 -6.30 11.94 11.99
C LEU A 86 -4.80 12.30 11.96
N ARG A 87 -4.43 13.39 12.63
CA ARG A 87 -3.05 13.93 12.58
C ARG A 87 -2.01 13.00 13.18
N ALA A 88 -2.41 12.17 14.15
CA ALA A 88 -1.53 11.15 14.74
C ALA A 88 -1.28 9.94 13.83
N SER A 89 -2.13 9.70 12.83
CA SER A 89 -1.91 8.68 11.83
C SER A 89 -0.95 9.21 10.76
N VAL A 90 0.28 8.76 10.78
CA VAL A 90 1.29 9.16 9.79
C VAL A 90 0.87 8.69 8.41
N THR A 91 0.81 9.62 7.47
CA THR A 91 0.36 9.36 6.10
C THR A 91 1.39 9.93 5.12
N SER A 92 1.71 9.20 4.10
CA SER A 92 2.75 9.56 3.11
C SER A 92 2.25 9.39 1.68
N GLU A 93 2.91 10.07 0.78
CA GLU A 93 3.01 9.65 -0.60
C GLU A 93 4.14 8.62 -0.70
N LEU A 94 3.99 7.58 -1.52
CA LEU A 94 5.09 6.70 -1.90
C LEU A 94 5.49 7.02 -3.33
N VAL A 95 6.76 7.28 -3.55
CA VAL A 95 7.28 7.61 -4.88
C VAL A 95 8.27 6.52 -5.30
N MET A 96 8.07 5.97 -6.48
CA MET A 96 8.97 5.04 -7.15
C MET A 96 9.53 5.73 -8.39
N ASP A 97 10.84 5.96 -8.39
CA ASP A 97 11.58 6.57 -9.51
C ASP A 97 12.66 5.60 -9.97
N ASN A 98 12.42 4.95 -11.09
CA ASN A 98 13.29 3.90 -11.64
C ASN A 98 13.70 2.85 -10.60
N LEU A 99 12.77 2.52 -9.69
CA LEU A 99 12.99 1.59 -8.60
C LEU A 99 13.17 0.18 -9.16
N ARG A 100 14.33 -0.43 -8.91
CA ARG A 100 14.67 -1.76 -9.41
C ARG A 100 14.46 -2.81 -8.33
N LEU A 101 13.75 -3.88 -8.68
CA LEU A 101 13.46 -5.00 -7.81
C LEU A 101 13.87 -6.33 -8.47
N PRO A 102 14.33 -7.31 -7.69
CA PRO A 102 14.59 -8.65 -8.20
C PRO A 102 13.30 -9.31 -8.73
N GLY A 103 13.47 -10.28 -9.62
CA GLY A 103 12.36 -10.93 -10.32
C GLY A 103 11.36 -11.64 -9.43
N ASP A 104 11.77 -12.06 -8.24
CA ASP A 104 10.96 -12.72 -7.20
C ASP A 104 10.23 -11.75 -6.26
N ALA A 105 10.43 -10.44 -6.41
CA ALA A 105 9.73 -9.43 -5.62
C ALA A 105 8.23 -9.33 -5.94
N VAL A 106 7.77 -9.94 -7.02
CA VAL A 106 6.36 -9.99 -7.40
C VAL A 106 5.61 -11.06 -6.59
N LEU A 107 4.44 -10.71 -6.09
CA LEU A 107 3.57 -11.66 -5.39
C LEU A 107 3.11 -12.76 -6.37
N PRO A 108 3.35 -14.04 -6.06
CA PRO A 108 2.97 -15.14 -6.92
C PRO A 108 1.45 -15.27 -7.01
N GLU A 109 0.95 -15.78 -8.15
CA GLU A 109 -0.47 -16.12 -8.36
C GLU A 109 -1.47 -14.96 -8.22
N VAL A 110 -1.00 -13.73 -8.03
CA VAL A 110 -1.86 -12.55 -7.90
C VAL A 110 -1.88 -11.79 -9.23
N ARG A 111 -3.04 -11.80 -9.89
CA ARG A 111 -3.27 -11.06 -11.14
C ARG A 111 -4.54 -10.23 -11.07
N GLY A 112 -4.45 -9.02 -11.61
CA GLY A 112 -5.57 -8.08 -11.68
C GLY A 112 -6.04 -7.56 -10.32
N LEU A 113 -7.22 -6.97 -10.30
CA LEU A 113 -7.80 -6.31 -9.12
C LEU A 113 -8.17 -7.28 -7.98
N LYS A 114 -8.31 -8.57 -8.24
CA LYS A 114 -8.68 -9.54 -7.20
C LYS A 114 -7.69 -9.52 -6.02
N GLY A 115 -6.40 -9.36 -6.30
CA GLY A 115 -5.36 -9.28 -5.26
C GLY A 115 -5.58 -8.13 -4.28
N PRO A 116 -5.50 -6.87 -4.72
CA PRO A 116 -5.68 -5.74 -3.82
C PRO A 116 -7.07 -5.68 -3.18
N LEU A 117 -8.13 -6.06 -3.90
CA LEU A 117 -9.49 -6.03 -3.37
C LEU A 117 -9.72 -7.10 -2.30
N SER A 118 -9.07 -8.27 -2.38
CA SER A 118 -9.16 -9.27 -1.30
C SER A 118 -8.57 -8.73 0.01
N CYS A 119 -7.42 -8.07 -0.05
CA CYS A 119 -6.82 -7.41 1.12
C CYS A 119 -7.76 -6.34 1.72
N LEU A 120 -8.41 -5.55 0.86
CA LEU A 120 -9.36 -4.53 1.31
C LEU A 120 -10.63 -5.14 1.93
N ASN A 121 -11.09 -6.29 1.46
CA ASN A 121 -12.25 -6.98 2.04
C ASN A 121 -11.95 -7.45 3.46
N GLU A 122 -10.77 -8.04 3.70
CA GLU A 122 -10.32 -8.41 5.04
C GLU A 122 -10.20 -7.19 5.96
N ALA A 123 -9.62 -6.09 5.46
CA ALA A 123 -9.50 -4.85 6.21
C ALA A 123 -10.87 -4.25 6.58
N ARG A 124 -11.83 -4.28 5.66
CA ARG A 124 -13.20 -3.82 5.90
C ARG A 124 -13.91 -4.66 6.95
N PHE A 125 -13.78 -5.98 6.89
CA PHE A 125 -14.33 -6.88 7.90
C PHE A 125 -13.78 -6.54 9.29
N GLY A 126 -12.47 -6.40 9.43
CA GLY A 126 -11.83 -6.01 10.69
C GLY A 126 -12.29 -4.65 11.21
N SER A 127 -12.50 -3.67 10.31
CA SER A 127 -13.00 -2.34 10.69
C SER A 127 -14.44 -2.38 11.16
N THR A 128 -15.31 -3.18 10.54
CA THR A 128 -16.70 -3.36 10.93
C THR A 128 -16.79 -4.00 12.30
N TRP A 129 -16.05 -5.05 12.56
CA TRP A 129 -15.95 -5.70 13.87
C TRP A 129 -15.54 -4.71 14.96
N SER A 130 -14.54 -3.89 14.71
CA SER A 130 -14.08 -2.86 15.66
C SER A 130 -15.15 -1.80 15.93
N GLY A 131 -15.97 -1.46 14.93
CA GLY A 131 -17.10 -0.54 15.04
C GLY A 131 -18.22 -1.11 15.91
N GLU A 132 -18.60 -2.35 15.69
CA GLU A 132 -19.66 -3.04 16.48
C GLU A 132 -19.25 -3.19 17.95
N THR A 133 -17.99 -3.49 18.24
CA THR A 133 -17.50 -3.60 19.61
C THR A 133 -17.62 -2.26 20.37
N ARG A 134 -17.44 -1.14 19.68
CA ARG A 134 -17.61 0.19 20.28
C ARG A 134 -19.07 0.59 20.48
N VAL A 135 -19.95 0.20 19.56
CA VAL A 135 -21.39 0.49 19.65
C VAL A 135 -22.09 -0.41 20.67
N GLY A 136 -21.60 -1.64 20.84
CA GLY A 136 -22.14 -2.59 21.82
C GLY A 136 -21.64 -2.42 23.24
N MET A 137 -20.68 -1.52 23.53
CA MET A 137 -20.31 -1.20 24.89
C MET A 137 -21.38 -0.28 25.51
N PRO A 138 -22.15 -0.77 26.52
CA PRO A 138 -23.01 0.13 27.26
C PRO A 138 -22.16 1.23 27.89
N TRP A 139 -22.58 2.47 27.76
CA TRP A 139 -22.02 3.59 28.49
C TRP A 139 -22.01 3.23 29.97
N LEU A 140 -20.86 2.95 30.54
CA LEU A 140 -20.71 2.86 31.98
C LEU A 140 -20.78 4.30 32.49
N PRO A 141 -21.80 4.64 33.32
CA PRO A 141 -21.82 5.95 33.97
C PRO A 141 -20.60 6.07 34.89
N HIS A 142 -19.94 7.21 34.84
CA HIS A 142 -18.85 7.57 35.72
C HIS A 142 -19.37 7.76 37.15
#